data_d2ba560dfe1c775b9c49b496be2b82ef
#
_entry.id   d2ba560dfe1c775b9c49b496be2b82ef
#
_cell.length_a   1.000
_cell.length_b   1.000
_cell.length_c   1.000
_cell.angle_alpha   90.00
_cell.angle_beta   90.00
_cell.angle_gamma   90.00
#
_symmetry.space_group_name_H-M   'P 1'
#
loop_
_entity.id
_entity.type
_entity.pdbx_description
1 polymer ?
#
loop_
_entity_poly.entity_id
_entity_poly.type
_entity_poly.pdbx_seq_one_letter_code
_entity_poly.pdbx_strand_id
1 'polypeptide(L)'
;IIEKSLSATHGVSVEYGAVHAERTYRDILHDFTCVSPWAEFGIDMLLGTEVDKVADMRGQMFIPSIYSQMLDSALRGCNEEQMCMMVKEKRVPVLKGQPADTYSFPVSPIVLFWSVFGVVVLISLIDYFKRNLTVWVDALLISLQGLAGVLVGFLFLFSEHPAVGSNWLVVVYNPLPLVFIYWMLRAKNRRVTCWLNTAN
;
A
#
# COMPACT_ATOMS: atom_id res chain seq x y z
N ILE A 1 -17.85 -18.85 7.70
CA ILE A 1 -18.61 -19.93 7.03
C ILE A 1 -18.54 -21.20 7.88
N ILE A 2 -17.34 -21.71 8.20
CA ILE A 2 -17.13 -22.95 8.97
C ILE A 2 -17.85 -22.90 10.33
N GLU A 3 -17.68 -21.83 11.11
CA GLU A 3 -18.36 -21.64 12.40
C GLU A 3 -19.88 -21.66 12.26
N LYS A 4 -20.41 -20.93 11.27
CA LYS A 4 -21.86 -20.92 11.00
C LYS A 4 -22.40 -22.30 10.64
N SER A 5 -21.63 -23.05 9.86
CA SER A 5 -22.02 -24.42 9.49
C SER A 5 -22.00 -25.37 10.69
N LEU A 6 -20.97 -25.26 11.54
CA LEU A 6 -20.84 -26.09 12.75
C LEU A 6 -21.90 -25.74 13.80
N SER A 7 -22.13 -24.44 14.04
CA SER A 7 -23.16 -23.99 14.98
C SER A 7 -24.59 -24.38 14.51
N ALA A 8 -24.82 -24.29 13.19
CA ALA A 8 -26.11 -24.66 12.61
C ALA A 8 -26.39 -26.16 12.63
N THR A 9 -25.35 -27.02 12.50
CA THR A 9 -25.50 -28.47 12.42
C THR A 9 -25.41 -29.17 13.78
N HIS A 10 -24.60 -28.64 14.70
CA HIS A 10 -24.28 -29.35 15.95
C HIS A 10 -24.32 -28.49 17.22
N GLY A 11 -24.66 -27.20 17.12
CA GLY A 11 -24.63 -26.26 18.27
C GLY A 11 -23.24 -26.08 18.89
N VAL A 12 -22.17 -26.38 18.14
CA VAL A 12 -20.81 -26.43 18.65
C VAL A 12 -20.15 -25.08 18.57
N SER A 13 -19.59 -24.59 19.68
CA SER A 13 -18.68 -23.44 19.72
C SER A 13 -17.27 -23.89 19.33
N VAL A 14 -16.58 -23.03 18.56
CA VAL A 14 -15.18 -23.24 18.20
C VAL A 14 -14.35 -22.19 18.93
N GLU A 15 -13.34 -22.65 19.68
CA GLU A 15 -12.35 -21.78 20.30
C GLU A 15 -11.03 -21.88 19.52
N TYR A 16 -10.49 -20.72 19.14
CA TYR A 16 -9.21 -20.63 18.46
C TYR A 16 -8.12 -20.29 19.46
N GLY A 17 -6.96 -20.93 19.33
CA GLY A 17 -5.79 -20.58 20.13
C GLY A 17 -5.26 -19.18 19.78
N ALA A 18 -4.74 -18.46 20.77
CA ALA A 18 -4.10 -17.17 20.55
C ALA A 18 -2.81 -17.36 19.74
N VAL A 19 -2.74 -16.76 18.56
CA VAL A 19 -1.60 -16.97 17.64
C VAL A 19 -0.60 -15.85 17.70
N HIS A 20 -0.99 -14.59 17.95
CA HIS A 20 -0.05 -13.47 17.94
C HIS A 20 -0.46 -12.31 18.85
N ALA A 21 0.56 -11.53 19.26
CA ALA A 21 0.43 -10.26 19.96
C ALA A 21 -0.40 -9.24 19.15
N GLU A 22 -0.74 -8.12 19.77
CA GLU A 22 -1.40 -6.99 19.15
C GLU A 22 -0.60 -6.49 17.95
N ARG A 23 -1.04 -6.85 16.75
CA ARG A 23 -0.44 -6.44 15.46
C ARG A 23 -1.48 -5.76 14.60
N THR A 24 -1.06 -4.78 13.84
CA THR A 24 -1.93 -4.14 12.85
C THR A 24 -2.03 -5.00 11.58
N TYR A 25 -3.07 -4.77 10.79
CA TYR A 25 -3.17 -5.42 9.48
C TYR A 25 -1.96 -5.07 8.59
N ARG A 26 -1.41 -3.85 8.72
CA ARG A 26 -0.22 -3.41 7.99
C ARG A 26 1.02 -4.22 8.39
N ASP A 27 1.26 -4.43 9.69
CA ASP A 27 2.38 -5.24 10.17
C ASP A 27 2.32 -6.67 9.61
N ILE A 28 1.11 -7.23 9.56
CA ILE A 28 0.91 -8.57 9.01
C ILE A 28 1.20 -8.61 7.50
N LEU A 29 0.77 -7.58 6.75
CA LEU A 29 1.04 -7.48 5.31
C LEU A 29 2.53 -7.30 5.03
N HIS A 30 3.25 -6.51 5.83
CA HIS A 30 4.69 -6.30 5.68
C HIS A 30 5.50 -7.59 5.81
N ASP A 31 5.10 -8.55 6.64
CA ASP A 31 5.75 -9.86 6.73
C ASP A 31 5.79 -10.58 5.36
N PHE A 32 4.82 -10.34 4.51
CA PHE A 32 4.71 -10.98 3.19
C PHE A 32 5.27 -10.11 2.05
N THR A 33 5.43 -8.81 2.26
CA THR A 33 5.88 -7.86 1.22
C THR A 33 7.33 -7.42 1.41
N CYS A 34 7.94 -7.64 2.58
CA CYS A 34 9.30 -7.23 2.91
C CYS A 34 10.38 -7.73 1.92
N VAL A 35 10.13 -8.83 1.22
CA VAL A 35 11.02 -9.37 0.18
C VAL A 35 11.07 -8.46 -1.06
N SER A 36 10.03 -7.65 -1.29
CA SER A 36 9.93 -6.76 -2.44
C SER A 36 9.61 -5.32 -2.00
N PRO A 37 10.62 -4.47 -1.77
CA PRO A 37 10.41 -3.10 -1.29
C PRO A 37 9.50 -2.24 -2.17
N TRP A 38 9.44 -2.52 -3.47
CA TRP A 38 8.54 -1.81 -4.39
C TRP A 38 7.08 -2.27 -4.26
N ALA A 39 6.87 -3.56 -3.99
CA ALA A 39 5.53 -4.07 -3.72
C ALA A 39 5.00 -3.54 -2.38
N GLU A 40 5.85 -3.52 -1.34
CA GLU A 40 5.55 -2.94 -0.04
C GLU A 40 5.17 -1.46 -0.18
N PHE A 41 6.01 -0.65 -0.84
CA PHE A 41 5.73 0.75 -1.12
C PHE A 41 4.41 0.96 -1.88
N GLY A 42 4.15 0.15 -2.91
CA GLY A 42 2.91 0.24 -3.68
C GLY A 42 1.66 -0.09 -2.85
N ILE A 43 1.73 -1.12 -2.03
CA ILE A 43 0.65 -1.51 -1.11
C ILE A 43 0.41 -0.41 -0.08
N ASP A 44 1.46 0.12 0.54
CA ASP A 44 1.36 1.21 1.51
C ASP A 44 0.78 2.49 0.92
N MET A 45 1.08 2.77 -0.34
CA MET A 45 0.49 3.92 -1.04
C MET A 45 -1.01 3.74 -1.34
N LEU A 46 -1.46 2.50 -1.55
CA LEU A 46 -2.85 2.22 -1.90
C LEU A 46 -3.76 2.03 -0.68
N LEU A 47 -3.21 1.53 0.43
CA LEU A 47 -3.97 1.24 1.64
C LEU A 47 -4.04 2.47 2.57
N GLY A 48 -5.24 2.73 3.07
CA GLY A 48 -5.50 3.83 4.00
C GLY A 48 -5.31 3.43 5.47
N THR A 49 -5.82 4.29 6.36
CA THR A 49 -5.66 4.15 7.81
C THR A 49 -6.41 2.96 8.43
N GLU A 50 -7.33 2.34 7.70
CA GLU A 50 -8.05 1.15 8.20
C GLU A 50 -7.11 -0.03 8.48
N VAL A 51 -6.01 -0.16 7.73
CA VAL A 51 -5.04 -1.23 7.93
C VAL A 51 -4.08 -0.98 9.11
N ASP A 52 -4.09 0.23 9.68
CA ASP A 52 -3.31 0.58 10.86
C ASP A 52 -4.04 0.20 12.17
N LYS A 53 -5.27 -0.30 12.07
CA LYS A 53 -6.01 -0.84 13.19
C LYS A 53 -5.41 -2.19 13.62
N VAL A 54 -5.42 -2.41 14.93
CA VAL A 54 -5.02 -3.72 15.49
C VAL A 54 -5.98 -4.79 14.98
N ALA A 55 -5.41 -5.82 14.37
CA ALA A 55 -6.17 -6.95 13.89
C ALA A 55 -6.55 -7.86 15.07
N ASP A 56 -7.84 -7.99 15.33
CA ASP A 56 -8.33 -8.97 16.27
C ASP A 56 -8.02 -10.39 15.78
N MET A 57 -8.21 -11.39 16.63
CA MET A 57 -7.91 -12.78 16.33
C MET A 57 -8.58 -13.23 15.02
N ARG A 58 -9.82 -12.84 14.79
CA ARG A 58 -10.56 -13.18 13.55
C ARG A 58 -10.06 -12.37 12.36
N GLY A 59 -9.69 -11.11 12.58
CA GLY A 59 -9.12 -10.25 11.58
C GLY A 59 -7.81 -10.80 11.02
N GLN A 60 -6.98 -11.44 11.84
CA GLN A 60 -5.72 -12.06 11.38
C GLN A 60 -5.93 -13.26 10.44
N MET A 61 -7.11 -13.88 10.46
CA MET A 61 -7.45 -15.04 9.61
C MET A 61 -7.56 -14.71 8.09
N PHE A 62 -7.40 -13.46 7.67
CA PHE A 62 -7.39 -13.12 6.23
C PHE A 62 -6.17 -13.70 5.50
N ILE A 63 -5.10 -14.01 6.23
CA ILE A 63 -3.91 -14.67 5.68
C ILE A 63 -4.06 -16.19 5.79
N PRO A 64 -3.97 -16.94 4.68
CA PRO A 64 -4.20 -18.38 4.68
C PRO A 64 -3.27 -19.18 5.61
N SER A 65 -2.02 -18.75 5.77
CA SER A 65 -1.06 -19.41 6.66
C SER A 65 -1.43 -19.22 8.13
N ILE A 66 -1.84 -18.02 8.53
CA ILE A 66 -2.30 -17.74 9.90
C ILE A 66 -3.60 -18.47 10.16
N TYR A 67 -4.54 -18.43 9.21
CA TYR A 67 -5.79 -19.19 9.30
C TYR A 67 -5.55 -20.67 9.49
N SER A 68 -4.61 -21.26 8.74
CA SER A 68 -4.24 -22.67 8.89
C SER A 68 -3.66 -22.98 10.29
N GLN A 69 -2.80 -22.10 10.83
CA GLN A 69 -2.24 -22.27 12.18
C GLN A 69 -3.34 -22.18 13.26
N MET A 70 -4.27 -21.24 13.09
CA MET A 70 -5.40 -21.10 14.02
C MET A 70 -6.32 -22.31 13.98
N LEU A 71 -6.56 -22.90 12.80
CA LEU A 71 -7.33 -24.15 12.69
C LEU A 71 -6.62 -25.33 13.34
N ASP A 72 -5.29 -25.40 13.23
CA ASP A 72 -4.51 -26.47 13.86
C ASP A 72 -4.62 -26.46 15.39
N SER A 73 -4.78 -25.27 15.99
CA SER A 73 -4.96 -25.07 17.43
C SER A 73 -6.44 -24.99 17.86
N ALA A 74 -7.37 -25.03 16.91
CA ALA A 74 -8.79 -24.86 17.20
C ALA A 74 -9.36 -26.06 17.95
N LEU A 75 -10.12 -25.77 18.99
CA LEU A 75 -10.85 -26.74 19.80
C LEU A 75 -12.34 -26.62 19.49
N ARG A 76 -13.01 -27.75 19.56
CA ARG A 76 -14.48 -27.84 19.47
C ARG A 76 -15.05 -28.59 20.68
N GLY A 77 -16.21 -28.20 21.11
CA GLY A 77 -16.95 -28.96 22.11
C GLY A 77 -17.29 -30.35 21.54
N CYS A 78 -16.86 -31.41 22.22
CA CYS A 78 -17.21 -32.80 21.87
C CYS A 78 -18.36 -33.35 22.73
N ASN A 79 -18.40 -32.97 24.01
CA ASN A 79 -19.46 -33.24 24.98
C ASN A 79 -19.60 -32.03 25.89
N GLU A 80 -20.60 -31.95 26.75
CA GLU A 80 -20.88 -30.83 27.65
C GLU A 80 -19.68 -30.39 28.52
N GLU A 81 -18.68 -31.26 28.73
CA GLU A 81 -17.51 -30.99 29.59
C GLU A 81 -16.15 -31.18 28.87
N GLN A 82 -16.10 -31.60 27.61
CA GLN A 82 -14.83 -31.91 26.93
C GLN A 82 -14.64 -31.16 25.63
N MET A 83 -13.48 -30.50 25.50
CA MET A 83 -13.01 -29.89 24.27
C MET A 83 -12.09 -30.84 23.51
N CYS A 84 -12.30 -30.99 22.21
CA CYS A 84 -11.50 -31.84 21.32
C CYS A 84 -10.83 -30.99 20.23
N MET A 85 -9.68 -31.47 19.76
CA MET A 85 -9.05 -30.85 18.61
C MET A 85 -9.97 -30.88 17.37
N MET A 86 -10.15 -29.74 16.71
CA MET A 86 -11.01 -29.65 15.54
C MET A 86 -10.35 -30.34 14.33
N VAL A 87 -9.03 -30.22 14.17
CA VAL A 87 -8.26 -30.85 13.10
C VAL A 87 -7.61 -32.11 13.61
N LYS A 88 -8.02 -33.27 13.09
CA LYS A 88 -7.43 -34.58 13.45
C LYS A 88 -6.21 -34.92 12.57
N GLU A 89 -6.21 -34.50 11.32
CA GLU A 89 -5.15 -34.81 10.36
C GLU A 89 -4.97 -33.63 9.41
N LYS A 90 -3.73 -33.21 9.24
CA LYS A 90 -3.35 -32.16 8.30
C LYS A 90 -2.45 -32.76 7.22
N ARG A 91 -2.90 -32.72 5.98
CA ARG A 91 -2.09 -33.09 4.81
C ARG A 91 -1.57 -31.86 4.14
N VAL A 92 -0.27 -31.63 4.23
CA VAL A 92 0.40 -30.54 3.52
C VAL A 92 1.01 -31.13 2.25
N PRO A 93 0.43 -30.86 1.06
CA PRO A 93 1.08 -31.25 -0.18
C PRO A 93 2.38 -30.45 -0.30
N VAL A 94 3.52 -31.13 -0.25
CA VAL A 94 4.83 -30.51 -0.51
C VAL A 94 4.93 -30.29 -2.02
N LEU A 95 4.32 -29.23 -2.49
CA LEU A 95 4.65 -28.71 -3.82
C LEU A 95 6.02 -28.09 -3.71
N LYS A 96 7.02 -28.69 -4.38
CA LYS A 96 8.30 -28.02 -4.64
C LYS A 96 8.01 -26.84 -5.57
N GLY A 97 7.55 -25.72 -4.99
CA GLY A 97 7.48 -24.45 -5.71
C GLY A 97 8.92 -24.11 -6.13
N GLN A 98 9.08 -23.74 -7.37
CA GLN A 98 10.32 -23.03 -7.74
C GLN A 98 10.39 -21.78 -6.83
N PRO A 99 11.56 -21.46 -6.25
CA PRO A 99 11.72 -20.20 -5.57
C PRO A 99 11.28 -19.11 -6.56
N ALA A 100 10.33 -18.28 -6.13
CA ALA A 100 9.92 -17.17 -6.96
C ALA A 100 11.17 -16.38 -7.28
N ASP A 101 11.50 -16.27 -8.59
CA ASP A 101 12.57 -15.39 -9.03
C ASP A 101 12.23 -14.00 -8.52
N THR A 102 12.86 -13.62 -7.44
CA THR A 102 12.69 -12.30 -6.82
C THR A 102 13.39 -11.30 -7.71
N TYR A 103 12.72 -10.89 -8.78
CA TYR A 103 13.12 -9.70 -9.53
C TYR A 103 12.95 -8.49 -8.59
N SER A 104 13.93 -8.27 -7.73
CA SER A 104 14.01 -7.02 -7.00
C SER A 104 14.62 -5.98 -7.95
N PHE A 105 13.89 -4.91 -8.19
CA PHE A 105 14.46 -3.74 -8.86
C PHE A 105 15.73 -3.30 -8.10
N PRO A 106 16.86 -3.04 -8.77
CA PRO A 106 18.17 -2.88 -8.11
C PRO A 106 18.24 -1.67 -7.16
N VAL A 107 17.27 -0.75 -7.24
CA VAL A 107 17.21 0.45 -6.41
C VAL A 107 15.97 0.40 -5.55
N SER A 108 16.12 0.56 -4.23
CA SER A 108 14.96 0.65 -3.34
C SER A 108 14.21 1.97 -3.51
N PRO A 109 12.89 2.01 -3.21
CA PRO A 109 12.09 3.25 -3.28
C PRO A 109 12.73 4.41 -2.52
N ILE A 110 13.23 4.16 -1.31
CA ILE A 110 13.88 5.18 -0.46
C ILE A 110 15.09 5.79 -1.16
N VAL A 111 15.98 4.97 -1.71
CA VAL A 111 17.18 5.44 -2.42
C VAL A 111 16.79 6.24 -3.66
N LEU A 112 15.78 5.78 -4.41
CA LEU A 112 15.29 6.51 -5.58
C LEU A 112 14.75 7.89 -5.19
N PHE A 113 13.87 7.98 -4.21
CA PHE A 113 13.25 9.25 -3.81
C PHE A 113 14.28 10.23 -3.23
N TRP A 114 15.22 9.76 -2.41
CA TRP A 114 16.31 10.63 -1.93
C TRP A 114 17.23 11.11 -3.06
N SER A 115 17.49 10.27 -4.06
CA SER A 115 18.29 10.66 -5.23
C SER A 115 17.55 11.71 -6.06
N VAL A 116 16.27 11.50 -6.33
CA VAL A 116 15.43 12.49 -7.04
C VAL A 116 15.38 13.81 -6.26
N PHE A 117 15.17 13.76 -4.95
CA PHE A 117 15.18 14.94 -4.08
C PHE A 117 16.52 15.69 -4.18
N GLY A 118 17.65 14.99 -4.09
CA GLY A 118 18.97 15.60 -4.23
C GLY A 118 19.18 16.28 -5.59
N VAL A 119 18.74 15.65 -6.67
CA VAL A 119 18.80 16.22 -8.02
C VAL A 119 17.93 17.48 -8.13
N VAL A 120 16.71 17.44 -7.59
CA VAL A 120 15.81 18.60 -7.60
C VAL A 120 16.41 19.77 -6.80
N VAL A 121 16.99 19.49 -5.63
CA VAL A 121 17.68 20.53 -4.83
C VAL A 121 18.84 21.14 -5.59
N LEU A 122 19.67 20.32 -6.25
CA LEU A 122 20.79 20.80 -7.07
C LEU A 122 20.31 21.69 -8.21
N ILE A 123 19.27 21.29 -8.95
CA ILE A 123 18.69 22.09 -10.03
C ILE A 123 18.17 23.41 -9.49
N SER A 124 17.44 23.36 -8.36
CA SER A 124 16.88 24.56 -7.71
C SER A 124 17.98 25.55 -7.27
N LEU A 125 19.09 25.03 -6.73
CA LEU A 125 20.26 25.88 -6.39
C LEU A 125 20.89 26.49 -7.63
N ILE A 126 21.10 25.74 -8.71
CA ILE A 126 21.62 26.24 -9.97
C ILE A 126 20.71 27.32 -10.54
N ASP A 127 19.40 27.11 -10.54
CA ASP A 127 18.40 28.05 -11.00
C ASP A 127 18.42 29.34 -10.17
N TYR A 128 18.57 29.22 -8.85
CA TYR A 128 18.69 30.36 -7.95
C TYR A 128 19.93 31.22 -8.27
N PHE A 129 21.10 30.60 -8.44
CA PHE A 129 22.33 31.31 -8.76
C PHE A 129 22.33 31.90 -10.17
N LYS A 130 21.76 31.20 -11.14
CA LYS A 130 21.65 31.64 -12.53
C LYS A 130 20.49 32.59 -12.79
N ARG A 131 19.63 32.81 -11.79
CA ARG A 131 18.37 33.56 -11.92
C ARG A 131 17.49 33.08 -13.08
N ASN A 132 17.51 31.78 -13.31
CA ASN A 132 16.70 31.09 -14.31
C ASN A 132 15.69 30.19 -13.63
N LEU A 133 14.68 29.69 -14.35
CA LEU A 133 13.68 28.74 -13.84
C LEU A 133 13.57 27.58 -14.81
N THR A 134 13.91 26.37 -14.31
CA THR A 134 13.80 25.13 -15.05
C THR A 134 12.40 24.53 -14.88
N VAL A 135 11.40 25.23 -15.44
CA VAL A 135 9.95 24.90 -15.29
C VAL A 135 9.61 23.47 -15.73
N TRP A 136 10.44 22.85 -16.59
CA TRP A 136 10.18 21.47 -17.03
C TRP A 136 10.32 20.44 -15.93
N VAL A 137 11.22 20.65 -14.98
CA VAL A 137 11.39 19.74 -13.82
C VAL A 137 10.17 19.83 -12.93
N ASP A 138 9.71 21.05 -12.64
CA ASP A 138 8.51 21.29 -11.85
C ASP A 138 7.27 20.68 -12.54
N ALA A 139 7.15 20.89 -13.86
CA ALA A 139 6.05 20.32 -14.64
C ALA A 139 6.06 18.79 -14.61
N LEU A 140 7.24 18.15 -14.69
CA LEU A 140 7.38 16.70 -14.63
C LEU A 140 6.96 16.18 -13.24
N LEU A 141 7.47 16.80 -12.17
CA LEU A 141 7.15 16.38 -10.80
C LEU A 141 5.66 16.54 -10.50
N ILE A 142 5.06 17.68 -10.87
CA ILE A 142 3.63 17.92 -10.69
C ILE A 142 2.80 16.94 -11.53
N SER A 143 3.27 16.59 -12.74
CA SER A 143 2.58 15.61 -13.59
C SER A 143 2.59 14.21 -12.96
N LEU A 144 3.73 13.76 -12.45
CA LEU A 144 3.86 12.46 -11.79
C LEU A 144 3.04 12.40 -10.49
N GLN A 145 3.12 13.44 -9.66
CA GLN A 145 2.33 13.56 -8.45
C GLN A 145 0.84 13.58 -8.76
N GLY A 146 0.43 14.38 -9.73
CA GLY A 146 -0.97 14.49 -10.11
C GLY A 146 -1.53 13.20 -10.73
N LEU A 147 -0.71 12.47 -11.50
CA LEU A 147 -1.10 11.16 -12.04
C LEU A 147 -1.30 10.13 -10.93
N ALA A 148 -0.38 10.10 -9.94
CA ALA A 148 -0.55 9.28 -8.74
C ALA A 148 -1.83 9.69 -7.98
N GLY A 149 -2.11 11.00 -7.92
CA GLY A 149 -3.32 11.54 -7.31
C GLY A 149 -4.61 11.13 -8.01
N VAL A 150 -4.60 11.06 -9.34
CA VAL A 150 -5.75 10.54 -10.11
C VAL A 150 -5.98 9.06 -9.76
N LEU A 151 -4.91 8.25 -9.70
CA LEU A 151 -5.01 6.84 -9.35
C LEU A 151 -5.58 6.64 -7.93
N VAL A 152 -4.95 7.29 -6.94
CA VAL A 152 -5.39 7.18 -5.54
C VAL A 152 -6.80 7.76 -5.36
N GLY A 153 -7.10 8.90 -6.01
CA GLY A 153 -8.41 9.52 -5.98
C GLY A 153 -9.50 8.66 -6.61
N PHE A 154 -9.19 8.00 -7.73
CA PHE A 154 -10.10 7.04 -8.35
C PHE A 154 -10.40 5.88 -7.41
N LEU A 155 -9.38 5.28 -6.81
CA LEU A 155 -9.55 4.19 -5.86
C LEU A 155 -10.31 4.65 -4.60
N PHE A 156 -10.03 5.84 -4.09
CA PHE A 156 -10.73 6.42 -2.95
C PHE A 156 -12.24 6.59 -3.19
N LEU A 157 -12.63 7.01 -4.41
CA LEU A 157 -14.03 7.30 -4.75
C LEU A 157 -14.82 6.07 -5.19
N PHE A 158 -14.17 5.12 -5.87
CA PHE A 158 -14.86 4.01 -6.54
C PHE A 158 -14.59 2.64 -5.92
N SER A 159 -13.62 2.52 -4.99
CA SER A 159 -13.36 1.25 -4.34
C SER A 159 -14.37 1.01 -3.22
N GLU A 160 -15.03 -0.15 -3.26
CA GLU A 160 -15.89 -0.63 -2.17
C GLU A 160 -15.07 -1.23 -1.00
N HIS A 161 -13.75 -1.33 -1.15
CA HIS A 161 -12.90 -1.93 -0.14
C HIS A 161 -12.61 -0.93 1.00
N PRO A 162 -12.98 -1.23 2.25
CA PRO A 162 -12.84 -0.30 3.38
C PRO A 162 -11.41 0.21 3.59
N ALA A 163 -10.41 -0.65 3.36
CA ALA A 163 -9.00 -0.31 3.52
C ALA A 163 -8.49 0.74 2.51
N VAL A 164 -9.17 0.91 1.38
CA VAL A 164 -8.79 1.89 0.33
C VAL A 164 -9.58 3.17 0.49
N GLY A 165 -10.85 3.09 0.88
CA GLY A 165 -11.75 4.24 1.05
C GLY A 165 -11.36 5.20 2.19
N SER A 166 -10.44 4.81 3.07
CA SER A 166 -9.90 5.65 4.16
C SER A 166 -8.50 6.20 3.86
N ASN A 167 -8.09 6.25 2.59
CA ASN A 167 -6.75 6.65 2.20
C ASN A 167 -6.59 8.17 2.12
N TRP A 168 -6.08 8.78 3.20
CA TRP A 168 -5.80 10.22 3.27
C TRP A 168 -4.66 10.70 2.37
N LEU A 169 -3.90 9.80 1.74
CA LEU A 169 -2.90 10.17 0.75
C LEU A 169 -3.51 10.87 -0.47
N VAL A 170 -4.82 10.78 -0.69
CA VAL A 170 -5.54 11.57 -1.70
C VAL A 170 -5.35 13.06 -1.52
N VAL A 171 -5.14 13.54 -0.29
CA VAL A 171 -4.87 14.95 0.01
C VAL A 171 -3.44 15.33 -0.40
N VAL A 172 -2.47 14.43 -0.17
CA VAL A 172 -1.06 14.63 -0.53
C VAL A 172 -0.87 14.52 -2.04
N TYR A 173 -1.42 13.45 -2.63
CA TYR A 173 -1.41 13.22 -4.08
C TYR A 173 -2.61 13.89 -4.75
N ASN A 174 -2.75 15.21 -4.54
CA ASN A 174 -3.85 15.96 -5.09
C ASN A 174 -3.71 16.09 -6.63
N PRO A 175 -4.70 15.68 -7.45
CA PRO A 175 -4.65 15.82 -8.90
C PRO A 175 -4.89 17.27 -9.41
N LEU A 176 -5.39 18.17 -8.58
CA LEU A 176 -5.74 19.54 -8.99
C LEU A 176 -4.57 20.31 -9.62
N PRO A 177 -3.30 20.18 -9.17
CA PRO A 177 -2.18 20.87 -9.80
C PRO A 177 -1.98 20.55 -11.28
N LEU A 178 -2.49 19.39 -11.78
CA LEU A 178 -2.44 19.06 -13.22
C LEU A 178 -3.12 20.13 -14.09
N VAL A 179 -4.18 20.74 -13.61
CA VAL A 179 -4.91 21.80 -14.33
C VAL A 179 -4.01 23.02 -14.55
N PHE A 180 -3.09 23.27 -13.62
CA PHE A 180 -2.21 24.44 -13.67
C PHE A 180 -0.94 24.25 -14.52
N ILE A 181 -0.58 23.02 -14.89
CA ILE A 181 0.60 22.73 -15.71
C ILE A 181 0.56 23.51 -17.03
N TYR A 182 -0.58 23.46 -17.70
CA TYR A 182 -0.77 24.21 -18.96
C TYR A 182 -0.51 25.70 -18.79
N TRP A 183 -1.04 26.31 -17.73
CA TRP A 183 -0.86 27.74 -17.44
C TRP A 183 0.59 28.07 -17.09
N MET A 184 1.25 27.20 -16.35
CA MET A 184 2.66 27.35 -15.96
C MET A 184 3.58 27.32 -17.20
N LEU A 185 3.39 26.35 -18.08
CA LEU A 185 4.16 26.24 -19.33
C LEU A 185 3.90 27.41 -20.27
N ARG A 186 2.65 27.88 -20.35
CA ARG A 186 2.28 29.05 -21.16
C ARG A 186 2.84 30.34 -20.62
N ALA A 187 2.89 30.51 -19.29
CA ALA A 187 3.47 31.68 -18.65
C ALA A 187 4.97 31.82 -18.94
N LYS A 188 5.71 30.71 -18.97
CA LYS A 188 7.13 30.70 -19.37
C LYS A 188 7.30 31.20 -20.79
N ASN A 189 6.52 30.70 -21.74
CA ASN A 189 6.61 31.13 -23.16
C ASN A 189 6.33 32.62 -23.33
N ARG A 190 5.38 33.18 -22.58
CA ARG A 190 5.10 34.64 -22.62
C ARG A 190 6.25 35.48 -22.08
N ARG A 191 6.94 35.04 -21.03
CA ARG A 191 8.11 35.75 -20.50
C ARG A 191 9.27 35.75 -21.49
N VAL A 192 9.54 34.62 -22.13
CA VAL A 192 10.59 34.51 -23.16
C VAL A 192 10.29 35.43 -24.35
N THR A 193 9.05 35.47 -24.85
CA THR A 193 8.64 36.34 -25.93
C THR A 193 8.70 37.84 -25.53
N CYS A 194 8.35 38.19 -24.30
CA CYS A 194 8.44 39.54 -23.79
C CYS A 194 9.92 40.02 -23.74
N TRP A 195 10.84 39.16 -23.26
CA TRP A 195 12.28 39.48 -23.22
C TRP A 195 12.89 39.66 -24.62
N LEU A 196 12.50 38.83 -25.59
CA LEU A 196 12.95 38.93 -26.96
C LEU A 196 12.45 40.23 -27.65
N ASN A 197 11.23 40.66 -27.32
CA ASN A 197 10.68 41.90 -27.86
C ASN A 197 11.20 43.19 -27.20
N THR A 198 11.78 43.10 -26.00
CA THR A 198 12.40 44.26 -25.32
C THR A 198 13.90 44.40 -25.62
N ALA A 199 14.52 43.38 -26.26
CA ALA A 199 15.93 43.39 -26.64
C ALA A 199 16.19 43.83 -28.09
N ASN A 200 15.13 44.13 -28.86
CA ASN A 200 15.16 44.79 -30.18
C ASN A 200 14.64 46.22 -30.04
#